data_5d047259834837c103366c87afa59201
#
_entry.id   5d047259834837c103366c87afa59201
#
_cell.length_a   1.000
_cell.length_b   1.000
_cell.length_c   1.000
_cell.angle_alpha   90.00
_cell.angle_beta   90.00
_cell.angle_gamma   90.00
#
_symmetry.space_group_name_H-M   'P 1'
#
loop_
_entity.id
_entity.type
_entity.pdbx_description
1 polymer ?
#
loop_
_entity_poly.entity_id
_entity_poly.type
_entity_poly.pdbx_seq_one_letter_code
_entity_poly.pdbx_strand_id
1 'polypeptide(L)'
;MVAPPDTPRLEKLYKETVAPKTAERFELRNVHQRPRLIKIVINCGIGRFQENQKLKPEIRDAVTATLTTITGQRPVLVKAKKSVSNFKVREGAPSAFVVTLRRDRMWHFLDRLINLAIPRIRDFRGLKETSFDPAGNYSMGLQEQAVWPEINMSKVTFTHGMNINMVFEKSSPAKSKFLLMELGMPFVKHEG
;
A
#
# COMPACT_ATOMS: atom_id res chain seq x y z
N MET A 1 24.50 15.14 19.76
CA MET A 1 23.28 15.61 19.05
C MET A 1 23.04 14.63 17.91
N VAL A 2 21.96 13.85 17.98
CA VAL A 2 21.52 13.03 16.86
C VAL A 2 21.00 13.98 15.80
N ALA A 3 21.55 13.95 14.58
CA ALA A 3 21.02 14.75 13.47
C ALA A 3 19.53 14.44 13.32
N PRO A 4 18.65 15.45 13.06
CA PRO A 4 17.25 15.20 12.83
C PRO A 4 17.12 14.20 11.69
N PRO A 5 16.22 13.21 11.78
CA PRO A 5 16.02 12.23 10.73
C PRO A 5 15.74 12.97 9.42
N ASP A 6 16.50 12.63 8.38
CA ASP A 6 16.38 13.31 7.10
C ASP A 6 14.98 13.10 6.56
N THR A 7 14.27 14.19 6.29
CA THR A 7 12.86 14.14 5.83
C THR A 7 12.79 13.29 4.54
N PRO A 8 11.86 12.33 4.43
CA PRO A 8 11.74 11.47 3.26
C PRO A 8 11.63 12.27 1.96
N ARG A 9 12.32 11.82 0.90
CA ARG A 9 12.39 12.52 -0.39
C ARG A 9 11.00 12.87 -0.95
N LEU A 10 10.07 11.92 -0.95
CA LEU A 10 8.71 12.16 -1.45
C LEU A 10 7.90 13.10 -0.56
N GLU A 11 8.19 13.15 0.74
CA GLU A 11 7.55 14.12 1.63
C GLU A 11 8.00 15.55 1.33
N LYS A 12 9.31 15.74 1.07
CA LYS A 12 9.85 17.03 0.61
C LYS A 12 9.20 17.43 -0.70
N LEU A 13 9.18 16.54 -1.69
CA LEU A 13 8.55 16.78 -3.00
C LEU A 13 7.07 17.13 -2.84
N TYR A 14 6.34 16.41 -1.98
CA TYR A 14 4.93 16.71 -1.71
C TYR A 14 4.76 18.13 -1.15
N LYS A 15 5.53 18.51 -0.12
CA LYS A 15 5.40 19.81 0.55
C LYS A 15 5.80 20.98 -0.35
N GLU A 16 6.89 20.84 -1.08
CA GLU A 16 7.50 21.92 -1.86
C GLU A 16 6.85 22.09 -3.24
N THR A 17 6.44 21.02 -3.87
CA THR A 17 5.98 21.05 -5.28
C THR A 17 4.54 20.60 -5.43
N VAL A 18 4.18 19.41 -4.94
CA VAL A 18 2.88 18.79 -5.27
C VAL A 18 1.71 19.49 -4.58
N ALA A 19 1.86 19.85 -3.30
CA ALA A 19 0.80 20.49 -2.54
C ALA A 19 0.46 21.92 -3.08
N PRO A 20 1.43 22.78 -3.43
CA PRO A 20 1.15 24.06 -4.09
C PRO A 20 0.48 23.88 -5.46
N LYS A 21 1.02 23.03 -6.33
CA LYS A 21 0.43 22.74 -7.66
C LYS A 21 -1.01 22.20 -7.55
N THR A 22 -1.27 21.35 -6.56
CA THR A 22 -2.63 20.84 -6.32
C THR A 22 -3.56 21.95 -5.87
N ALA A 23 -3.09 22.86 -5.01
CA ALA A 23 -3.87 24.01 -4.57
C ALA A 23 -4.24 24.94 -5.72
N GLU A 24 -3.31 25.23 -6.61
CA GLU A 24 -3.51 26.04 -7.81
C GLU A 24 -4.50 25.39 -8.77
N ARG A 25 -4.28 24.11 -9.14
CA ARG A 25 -5.13 23.38 -10.08
C ARG A 25 -6.59 23.24 -9.64
N PHE A 26 -6.83 23.10 -8.34
CA PHE A 26 -8.18 22.90 -7.78
C PHE A 26 -8.69 24.12 -7.01
N GLU A 27 -8.07 25.29 -7.19
CA GLU A 27 -8.45 26.58 -6.58
C GLU A 27 -8.64 26.52 -5.07
N LEU A 28 -7.77 25.79 -4.36
CA LEU A 28 -7.87 25.58 -2.93
C LEU A 28 -7.26 26.75 -2.17
N ARG A 29 -8.10 27.70 -1.74
CA ARG A 29 -7.67 28.91 -1.02
C ARG A 29 -7.13 28.61 0.38
N ASN A 30 -7.68 27.59 1.06
CA ASN A 30 -7.28 27.23 2.41
C ASN A 30 -6.26 26.09 2.40
N VAL A 31 -5.13 26.26 3.08
CA VAL A 31 -4.07 25.24 3.24
C VAL A 31 -4.64 23.94 3.84
N HIS A 32 -5.61 24.04 4.75
CA HIS A 32 -6.23 22.89 5.39
C HIS A 32 -7.19 22.11 4.48
N GLN A 33 -7.54 22.62 3.30
CA GLN A 33 -8.35 21.91 2.30
C GLN A 33 -7.50 21.07 1.34
N ARG A 34 -6.17 21.19 1.40
CA ARG A 34 -5.27 20.44 0.53
C ARG A 34 -5.37 18.94 0.81
N PRO A 35 -5.47 18.10 -0.22
CA PRO A 35 -5.50 16.66 -0.04
C PRO A 35 -4.15 16.16 0.45
N ARG A 36 -4.16 15.29 1.45
CA ARG A 36 -2.93 14.70 1.96
C ARG A 36 -3.06 13.20 2.17
N LEU A 37 -1.98 12.48 1.95
CA LEU A 37 -1.87 11.07 2.27
C LEU A 37 -1.70 10.91 3.79
N ILE A 38 -2.60 10.14 4.41
CA ILE A 38 -2.63 9.95 5.87
C ILE A 38 -1.95 8.66 6.28
N LYS A 39 -2.23 7.59 5.54
CA LYS A 39 -1.72 6.25 5.82
C LYS A 39 -1.73 5.38 4.57
N ILE A 40 -0.86 4.39 4.57
CA ILE A 40 -0.91 3.27 3.63
C ILE A 40 -1.19 2.00 4.44
N VAL A 41 -2.21 1.26 4.03
CA VAL A 41 -2.59 -0.01 4.65
C VAL A 41 -2.24 -1.13 3.69
N ILE A 42 -1.38 -2.04 4.15
CA ILE A 42 -0.98 -3.23 3.39
C ILE A 42 -1.71 -4.41 4.00
N ASN A 43 -2.46 -5.14 3.17
CA ASN A 43 -3.22 -6.31 3.58
C ASN A 43 -2.80 -7.52 2.78
N CYS A 44 -2.32 -8.56 3.46
CA CYS A 44 -1.98 -9.85 2.88
C CYS A 44 -2.99 -10.90 3.33
N GLY A 45 -3.87 -11.31 2.43
CA GLY A 45 -4.86 -12.36 2.67
C GLY A 45 -4.21 -13.74 2.73
N ILE A 46 -4.47 -14.50 3.79
CA ILE A 46 -3.88 -15.83 4.02
C ILE A 46 -4.91 -16.95 3.98
N GLY A 47 -6.15 -16.67 3.62
CA GLY A 47 -7.24 -17.64 3.61
C GLY A 47 -6.94 -18.90 2.77
N ARG A 48 -6.19 -18.76 1.67
CA ARG A 48 -5.79 -19.89 0.79
C ARG A 48 -4.81 -20.86 1.43
N PHE A 49 -4.09 -20.43 2.46
CA PHE A 49 -3.02 -21.19 3.10
C PHE A 49 -3.45 -21.82 4.43
N GLN A 50 -4.75 -21.80 4.74
CA GLN A 50 -5.30 -22.39 5.94
C GLN A 50 -5.68 -23.86 5.70
N GLU A 51 -5.29 -24.71 6.66
CA GLU A 51 -5.75 -26.07 6.75
C GLU A 51 -6.59 -26.20 8.04
N ASN A 52 -7.81 -26.71 7.92
CA ASN A 52 -8.73 -26.86 9.04
C ASN A 52 -8.85 -25.58 9.90
N GLN A 53 -8.86 -24.40 9.24
CA GLN A 53 -8.97 -23.07 9.88
C GLN A 53 -7.79 -22.70 10.80
N LYS A 54 -6.70 -23.41 10.68
CA LYS A 54 -5.43 -23.12 11.37
C LYS A 54 -4.39 -22.71 10.34
N LEU A 55 -3.57 -21.75 10.68
CA LEU A 55 -2.43 -21.35 9.88
C LEU A 55 -1.19 -22.07 10.40
N LYS A 56 -0.45 -22.76 9.53
CA LYS A 56 0.82 -23.38 9.87
C LYS A 56 1.80 -22.33 10.40
N PRO A 57 2.54 -22.61 11.49
CA PRO A 57 3.51 -21.67 12.05
C PRO A 57 4.53 -21.19 11.03
N GLU A 58 5.02 -22.08 10.16
CA GLU A 58 5.98 -21.77 9.11
C GLU A 58 5.47 -20.70 8.16
N ILE A 59 4.21 -20.81 7.70
CA ILE A 59 3.58 -19.83 6.80
C ILE A 59 3.39 -18.49 7.53
N ARG A 60 2.95 -18.53 8.78
CA ARG A 60 2.79 -17.33 9.62
C ARG A 60 4.11 -16.59 9.76
N ASP A 61 5.18 -17.30 10.08
CA ASP A 61 6.48 -16.69 10.33
C ASP A 61 7.11 -16.18 9.02
N ALA A 62 6.96 -16.92 7.92
CA ALA A 62 7.41 -16.50 6.59
C ALA A 62 6.69 -15.22 6.11
N VAL A 63 5.35 -15.13 6.21
CA VAL A 63 4.61 -13.90 5.85
C VAL A 63 4.99 -12.74 6.76
N THR A 64 5.14 -13.01 8.06
CA THR A 64 5.55 -11.99 9.03
C THR A 64 6.94 -11.45 8.69
N ALA A 65 7.90 -12.31 8.39
CA ALA A 65 9.25 -11.91 8.00
C ALA A 65 9.24 -11.09 6.69
N THR A 66 8.54 -11.57 5.66
CA THR A 66 8.41 -10.89 4.37
C THR A 66 7.81 -9.49 4.52
N LEU A 67 6.66 -9.37 5.20
CA LEU A 67 6.03 -8.06 5.40
C LEU A 67 6.87 -7.14 6.28
N THR A 68 7.56 -7.67 7.29
CA THR A 68 8.46 -6.87 8.13
C THR A 68 9.63 -6.33 7.33
N THR A 69 10.22 -7.14 6.45
CA THR A 69 11.31 -6.70 5.56
C THR A 69 10.85 -5.61 4.60
N ILE A 70 9.68 -5.79 3.96
CA ILE A 70 9.13 -4.81 3.00
C ILE A 70 8.73 -3.50 3.69
N THR A 71 8.10 -3.57 4.87
CA THR A 71 7.46 -2.40 5.50
C THR A 71 8.27 -1.75 6.61
N GLY A 72 9.27 -2.44 7.13
CA GLY A 72 10.01 -2.03 8.34
C GLY A 72 9.16 -2.06 9.61
N GLN A 73 7.99 -2.72 9.58
CA GLN A 73 7.06 -2.81 10.71
C GLN A 73 6.46 -4.21 10.81
N ARG A 74 6.38 -4.75 12.01
CA ARG A 74 5.76 -6.06 12.26
C ARG A 74 4.27 -6.02 11.92
N PRO A 75 3.78 -6.97 11.10
CA PRO A 75 2.36 -7.06 10.76
C PRO A 75 1.52 -7.57 11.94
N VAL A 76 0.24 -7.20 11.92
CA VAL A 76 -0.76 -7.69 12.87
C VAL A 76 -1.59 -8.77 12.20
N LEU A 77 -1.75 -9.90 12.87
CA LEU A 77 -2.64 -10.97 12.43
C LEU A 77 -4.09 -10.59 12.74
N VAL A 78 -4.90 -10.48 11.70
CA VAL A 78 -6.33 -10.21 11.79
C VAL A 78 -7.11 -11.51 11.72
N LYS A 79 -8.05 -11.69 12.66
CA LYS A 79 -8.95 -12.85 12.74
C LYS A 79 -10.30 -12.53 12.15
N ALA A 80 -10.99 -13.55 11.64
CA ALA A 80 -12.35 -13.43 11.13
C ALA A 80 -13.33 -13.00 12.25
N LYS A 81 -14.18 -12.01 11.97
CA LYS A 81 -15.15 -11.47 12.92
C LYS A 81 -16.45 -12.28 13.00
N LYS A 82 -16.78 -12.99 11.93
CA LYS A 82 -18.02 -13.77 11.79
C LYS A 82 -17.73 -15.09 11.09
N SER A 83 -18.51 -16.11 11.41
CA SER A 83 -18.49 -17.38 10.70
C SER A 83 -19.29 -17.27 9.41
N VAL A 84 -18.72 -17.75 8.30
CA VAL A 84 -19.37 -17.80 6.98
C VAL A 84 -19.22 -19.20 6.40
N SER A 85 -20.30 -19.97 6.35
CA SER A 85 -20.31 -21.38 5.94
C SER A 85 -19.85 -21.58 4.50
N ASN A 86 -20.28 -20.73 3.57
CA ASN A 86 -19.92 -20.82 2.15
C ASN A 86 -18.41 -20.70 1.91
N PHE A 87 -17.71 -19.95 2.73
CA PHE A 87 -16.24 -19.81 2.66
C PHE A 87 -15.49 -20.69 3.66
N LYS A 88 -16.21 -21.59 4.36
CA LYS A 88 -15.63 -22.48 5.41
C LYS A 88 -14.81 -21.73 6.45
N VAL A 89 -15.19 -20.48 6.78
CA VAL A 89 -14.52 -19.63 7.76
C VAL A 89 -15.29 -19.64 9.06
N ARG A 90 -14.62 -19.91 10.18
CA ARG A 90 -15.17 -19.74 11.54
C ARG A 90 -14.69 -18.45 12.18
N GLU A 91 -15.48 -17.93 13.08
CA GLU A 91 -15.10 -16.80 13.92
C GLU A 91 -13.80 -17.11 14.67
N GLY A 92 -12.89 -16.12 14.75
CA GLY A 92 -11.60 -16.29 15.37
C GLY A 92 -10.52 -16.94 14.50
N ALA A 93 -10.86 -17.51 13.32
CA ALA A 93 -9.86 -18.05 12.39
C ALA A 93 -8.93 -16.95 11.85
N PRO A 94 -7.62 -17.23 11.65
CA PRO A 94 -6.71 -16.27 11.03
C PRO A 94 -7.21 -15.90 9.63
N SER A 95 -7.24 -14.62 9.28
CA SER A 95 -7.80 -14.16 8.00
C SER A 95 -6.75 -13.45 7.13
N ALA A 96 -6.04 -12.52 7.71
CA ALA A 96 -5.05 -11.72 6.99
C ALA A 96 -3.95 -11.19 7.92
N PHE A 97 -2.84 -10.78 7.32
CA PHE A 97 -1.87 -9.92 7.97
C PHE A 97 -2.03 -8.49 7.48
N VAL A 98 -2.03 -7.53 8.40
CA VAL A 98 -2.22 -6.11 8.09
C VAL A 98 -1.08 -5.29 8.68
N VAL A 99 -0.56 -4.37 7.88
CA VAL A 99 0.38 -3.33 8.31
C VAL A 99 -0.21 -1.97 7.97
N THR A 100 -0.17 -1.05 8.93
CA THR A 100 -0.57 0.34 8.70
C THR A 100 0.63 1.25 8.86
N LEU A 101 1.05 1.86 7.76
CA LEU A 101 2.17 2.79 7.71
C LEU A 101 1.69 4.23 7.78
N ARG A 102 2.39 5.08 8.53
CA ARG A 102 2.14 6.52 8.67
C ARG A 102 3.45 7.27 8.70
N ARG A 103 3.40 8.60 8.46
CA ARG A 103 4.54 9.52 8.53
C ARG A 103 5.71 9.03 7.67
N ASP A 104 6.92 9.11 8.16
CA ASP A 104 8.15 8.81 7.42
C ASP A 104 8.16 7.41 6.79
N ARG A 105 7.73 6.38 7.56
CA ARG A 105 7.64 4.99 7.04
C ARG A 105 6.69 4.87 5.86
N MET A 106 5.60 5.61 5.86
CA MET A 106 4.66 5.67 4.74
C MET A 106 5.30 6.26 3.49
N TRP A 107 6.03 7.37 3.64
CA TRP A 107 6.71 8.03 2.52
C TRP A 107 7.86 7.18 1.96
N HIS A 108 8.66 6.57 2.81
CA HIS A 108 9.72 5.64 2.38
C HIS A 108 9.15 4.41 1.66
N PHE A 109 8.04 3.86 2.15
CA PHE A 109 7.37 2.75 1.48
C PHE A 109 6.82 3.17 0.12
N LEU A 110 6.17 4.34 0.02
CA LEU A 110 5.64 4.87 -1.23
C LEU A 110 6.74 5.10 -2.26
N ASP A 111 7.88 5.65 -1.84
CA ASP A 111 9.04 5.88 -2.71
C ASP A 111 9.56 4.57 -3.32
N ARG A 112 9.75 3.54 -2.50
CA ARG A 112 10.17 2.22 -2.98
C ARG A 112 9.11 1.55 -3.84
N LEU A 113 7.84 1.71 -3.52
CA LEU A 113 6.74 1.19 -4.32
C LEU A 113 6.77 1.77 -5.73
N ILE A 114 6.89 3.09 -5.87
CA ILE A 114 6.87 3.78 -7.17
C ILE A 114 8.13 3.47 -7.97
N ASN A 115 9.30 3.58 -7.36
CA ASN A 115 10.57 3.55 -8.10
C ASN A 115 11.19 2.16 -8.23
N LEU A 116 10.88 1.21 -7.34
CA LEU A 116 11.51 -0.11 -7.33
C LEU A 116 10.50 -1.24 -7.61
N ALA A 117 9.34 -1.25 -6.93
CA ALA A 117 8.41 -2.37 -7.01
C ALA A 117 7.55 -2.33 -8.29
N ILE A 118 6.93 -1.20 -8.61
CA ILE A 118 6.05 -1.07 -9.77
C ILE A 118 6.78 -1.39 -11.09
N PRO A 119 8.00 -0.89 -11.37
CA PRO A 119 8.71 -1.21 -12.61
C PRO A 119 9.07 -2.70 -12.76
N ARG A 120 9.08 -3.45 -11.67
CA ARG A 120 9.39 -4.90 -11.65
C ARG A 120 8.15 -5.79 -11.79
N ILE A 121 6.95 -5.20 -11.86
CA ILE A 121 5.73 -5.95 -12.11
C ILE A 121 5.78 -6.50 -13.54
N ARG A 122 5.61 -7.82 -13.68
CA ARG A 122 5.55 -8.46 -14.98
C ARG A 122 4.34 -7.95 -15.77
N ASP A 123 4.52 -7.68 -17.06
CA ASP A 123 3.47 -7.19 -17.98
C ASP A 123 2.74 -5.93 -17.49
N PHE A 124 3.47 -5.04 -16.82
CA PHE A 124 2.90 -3.80 -16.31
C PHE A 124 2.48 -2.85 -17.44
N ARG A 125 1.20 -2.51 -17.50
CA ARG A 125 0.62 -1.58 -18.48
C ARG A 125 0.12 -0.26 -17.90
N GLY A 126 0.45 0.00 -16.64
CA GLY A 126 -0.04 1.15 -15.89
C GLY A 126 -1.10 0.80 -14.85
N LEU A 127 -1.29 1.70 -13.91
CA LEU A 127 -2.26 1.57 -12.82
C LEU A 127 -3.65 1.99 -13.28
N LYS A 128 -4.68 1.26 -12.84
CA LYS A 128 -6.07 1.54 -13.20
C LYS A 128 -6.58 2.80 -12.49
N GLU A 129 -7.17 3.71 -13.25
CA GLU A 129 -7.81 4.92 -12.72
C GLU A 129 -9.13 4.64 -12.01
N THR A 130 -9.79 3.52 -12.32
CA THR A 130 -11.07 3.10 -11.72
C THR A 130 -10.93 2.58 -10.29
N SER A 131 -9.72 2.47 -9.75
CA SER A 131 -9.44 1.95 -8.40
C SER A 131 -9.47 3.03 -7.32
N PHE A 132 -9.98 4.22 -7.62
CA PHE A 132 -10.29 5.24 -6.63
C PHE A 132 -11.71 5.05 -6.08
N ASP A 133 -11.87 5.23 -4.76
CA ASP A 133 -13.18 5.31 -4.13
C ASP A 133 -13.75 6.74 -4.16
N PRO A 134 -15.03 6.98 -3.84
CA PRO A 134 -15.63 8.31 -3.82
C PRO A 134 -14.93 9.30 -2.86
N ALA A 135 -14.28 8.81 -1.81
CA ALA A 135 -13.50 9.63 -0.88
C ALA A 135 -12.08 9.96 -1.38
N GLY A 136 -11.71 9.46 -2.56
CA GLY A 136 -10.40 9.67 -3.17
C GLY A 136 -9.31 8.73 -2.65
N ASN A 137 -9.64 7.66 -1.91
CA ASN A 137 -8.64 6.65 -1.56
C ASN A 137 -8.32 5.78 -2.77
N TYR A 138 -7.10 5.28 -2.84
CA TYR A 138 -6.62 4.45 -3.94
C TYR A 138 -6.25 3.05 -3.47
N SER A 139 -6.68 2.03 -4.21
CA SER A 139 -6.40 0.63 -3.90
C SER A 139 -5.73 -0.07 -5.07
N MET A 140 -4.65 -0.79 -4.81
CA MET A 140 -3.98 -1.63 -5.81
C MET A 140 -3.62 -2.99 -5.22
N GLY A 141 -3.58 -4.02 -6.08
CA GLY A 141 -3.14 -5.36 -5.73
C GLY A 141 -1.81 -5.70 -6.39
N LEU A 142 -0.90 -6.29 -5.62
CA LEU A 142 0.28 -6.96 -6.11
C LEU A 142 0.06 -8.47 -6.01
N GLN A 143 0.30 -9.20 -7.10
CA GLN A 143 0.07 -10.65 -7.14
C GLN A 143 1.18 -11.42 -6.42
N GLU A 144 2.41 -10.91 -6.48
CA GLU A 144 3.59 -11.59 -5.96
C GLU A 144 4.46 -10.66 -5.13
N GLN A 145 5.05 -11.18 -4.06
CA GLN A 145 6.04 -10.48 -3.27
C GLN A 145 7.40 -10.33 -3.98
N ALA A 146 7.64 -11.07 -5.07
CA ALA A 146 8.88 -11.05 -5.85
C ALA A 146 9.23 -9.69 -6.46
N VAL A 147 8.25 -8.80 -6.60
CA VAL A 147 8.46 -7.44 -7.11
C VAL A 147 9.33 -6.58 -6.18
N TRP A 148 9.42 -6.96 -4.90
CA TRP A 148 10.24 -6.25 -3.92
C TRP A 148 11.69 -6.74 -3.97
N PRO A 149 12.68 -5.86 -4.22
CA PRO A 149 14.09 -6.26 -4.34
C PRO A 149 14.67 -6.81 -3.05
N GLU A 150 14.10 -6.46 -1.90
CA GLU A 150 14.52 -6.92 -0.59
C GLU A 150 14.20 -8.41 -0.33
N ILE A 151 13.33 -8.99 -1.15
CA ILE A 151 12.89 -10.37 -0.98
C ILE A 151 13.74 -11.32 -1.83
N ASN A 152 14.48 -12.18 -1.16
CA ASN A 152 15.24 -13.23 -1.84
C ASN A 152 14.33 -14.44 -2.14
N MET A 153 13.97 -14.61 -3.40
CA MET A 153 13.07 -15.67 -3.86
C MET A 153 13.60 -17.08 -3.61
N SER A 154 14.91 -17.27 -3.50
CA SER A 154 15.50 -18.59 -3.18
C SER A 154 15.16 -19.06 -1.75
N LYS A 155 14.78 -18.15 -0.87
CA LYS A 155 14.40 -18.45 0.53
C LYS A 155 12.89 -18.45 0.75
N VAL A 156 12.11 -18.15 -0.28
CA VAL A 156 10.65 -18.08 -0.20
C VAL A 156 10.05 -19.44 -0.48
N THR A 157 9.30 -19.97 0.47
CA THR A 157 8.64 -21.28 0.37
C THR A 157 7.32 -21.25 -0.37
N PHE A 158 6.69 -20.08 -0.48
CA PHE A 158 5.41 -19.91 -1.17
C PHE A 158 5.21 -18.46 -1.63
N THR A 159 4.44 -18.30 -2.70
CA THR A 159 4.11 -16.98 -3.26
C THR A 159 2.81 -16.46 -2.68
N HIS A 160 2.80 -15.21 -2.26
CA HIS A 160 1.60 -14.53 -1.80
C HIS A 160 1.52 -13.11 -2.36
N GLY A 161 0.28 -12.68 -2.60
CA GLY A 161 -0.01 -11.30 -3.00
C GLY A 161 -0.30 -10.41 -1.80
N MET A 162 -0.43 -9.12 -2.09
CA MET A 162 -0.84 -8.11 -1.11
C MET A 162 -1.68 -7.02 -1.75
N ASN A 163 -2.64 -6.48 -1.00
CA ASN A 163 -3.38 -5.29 -1.36
C ASN A 163 -2.79 -4.09 -0.64
N ILE A 164 -2.60 -3.00 -1.37
CA ILE A 164 -2.06 -1.74 -0.87
C ILE A 164 -3.14 -0.68 -1.02
N ASN A 165 -3.59 -0.13 0.11
CA ASN A 165 -4.63 0.88 0.16
C ASN A 165 -4.02 2.19 0.66
N MET A 166 -4.09 3.23 -0.16
CA MET A 166 -3.62 4.58 0.13
C MET A 166 -4.80 5.42 0.58
N VAL A 167 -4.78 5.89 1.82
CA VAL A 167 -5.89 6.64 2.43
C VAL A 167 -5.55 8.11 2.46
N PHE A 168 -6.41 8.89 1.81
CA PHE A 168 -6.30 10.34 1.73
C PHE A 168 -7.30 11.04 2.65
N GLU A 169 -6.97 12.24 3.04
CA GLU A 169 -7.85 13.17 3.76
C GLU A 169 -8.14 14.37 2.88
N LYS A 170 -9.37 14.90 2.95
CA LYS A 170 -9.82 16.12 2.24
C LYS A 170 -9.61 16.02 0.73
N SER A 171 -9.84 14.85 0.16
CA SER A 171 -9.59 14.55 -1.22
C SER A 171 -10.86 14.16 -1.98
N SER A 172 -10.68 13.97 -3.26
CA SER A 172 -11.64 13.39 -4.21
C SER A 172 -10.83 12.55 -5.21
N PRO A 173 -11.45 11.67 -6.01
CA PRO A 173 -10.75 10.86 -7.00
C PRO A 173 -9.82 11.69 -7.90
N ALA A 174 -10.31 12.82 -8.40
CA ALA A 174 -9.53 13.72 -9.27
C ALA A 174 -8.31 14.33 -8.56
N LYS A 175 -8.48 14.79 -7.32
CA LYS A 175 -7.40 15.39 -6.52
C LYS A 175 -6.35 14.34 -6.16
N SER A 176 -6.75 13.15 -5.69
CA SER A 176 -5.83 12.08 -5.36
C SER A 176 -5.09 11.55 -6.58
N LYS A 177 -5.78 11.39 -7.72
CA LYS A 177 -5.14 11.00 -8.97
C LYS A 177 -4.05 11.99 -9.35
N PHE A 178 -4.37 13.28 -9.37
CA PHE A 178 -3.40 14.33 -9.70
C PHE A 178 -2.20 14.29 -8.73
N LEU A 179 -2.45 14.18 -7.42
CA LEU A 179 -1.40 14.11 -6.41
C LEU A 179 -0.48 12.90 -6.63
N LEU A 180 -1.05 11.71 -6.87
CA LEU A 180 -0.24 10.50 -7.10
C LEU A 180 0.54 10.57 -8.42
N MET A 181 -0.02 11.19 -9.48
CA MET A 181 0.69 11.41 -10.74
C MET A 181 1.90 12.34 -10.54
N GLU A 182 1.74 13.44 -9.82
CA GLU A 182 2.85 14.36 -9.52
C GLU A 182 3.91 13.73 -8.62
N LEU A 183 3.56 12.73 -7.81
CA LEU A 183 4.50 11.92 -7.03
C LEU A 183 5.20 10.84 -7.88
N GLY A 184 4.81 10.66 -9.15
CA GLY A 184 5.43 9.73 -10.09
C GLY A 184 4.72 8.38 -10.24
N MET A 185 3.47 8.23 -9.77
CA MET A 185 2.71 6.99 -10.00
C MET A 185 2.28 6.85 -11.47
N PRO A 186 2.61 5.72 -12.11
CA PRO A 186 2.33 5.49 -13.54
C PRO A 186 0.90 4.97 -13.75
N PHE A 187 -0.04 5.88 -14.00
CA PHE A 187 -1.40 5.50 -14.43
C PHE A 187 -1.45 5.21 -15.93
N VAL A 188 -2.43 4.38 -16.35
CA VAL A 188 -2.71 4.13 -17.76
C VAL A 188 -3.07 5.47 -18.41
N LYS A 189 -2.36 5.84 -19.48
CA LYS A 189 -2.79 6.95 -20.32
C LYS A 189 -3.92 6.44 -21.20
N HIS A 190 -5.12 6.95 -21.04
CA HIS A 190 -6.14 6.81 -22.07
C HIS A 190 -5.67 7.70 -23.24
N GLU A 191 -5.18 7.06 -24.30
CA GLU A 191 -5.13 7.70 -25.59
C GLU A 191 -6.59 7.95 -25.99
N GLY A 192 -7.01 9.21 -25.96
CA GLY A 192 -8.30 9.67 -26.39
C GLY A 192 -8.47 9.58 -27.91
#